data_7e0d00870029b44bb02871ba9f98a9f1
#
_entry.id   7e0d00870029b44bb02871ba9f98a9f1
#
_cell.length_a   1.000
_cell.length_b   1.000
_cell.length_c   1.000
_cell.angle_alpha   90.00
_cell.angle_beta   90.00
_cell.angle_gamma   90.00
#
_symmetry.space_group_name_H-M   'P 1'
#
loop_
_entity.id
_entity.type
_entity.pdbx_description
1 polymer ?
#
loop_
_entity_poly.entity_id
_entity_poly.type
_entity_poly.pdbx_seq_one_letter_code
_entity_poly.pdbx_strand_id
1 'polypeptide(L)'
;MPLDQYVQEKIFQPLNMVDTHFEVPDEKDARFVTNYTTKEEKMVVLDHPSKSRYTKEVTMFSGGGGLVSTTHDYLRFCRMLLDGGQLDGKRLLSRKTIELMTTDHCKDISHAGGPIVLPARGTGFGLGFGVTTKLADTQMTGSVGAYGWGGAAGTYFRVDPKEELIYILMIQLMPYNHLQAREKFQTMVYQAIID
;
A
#
# COMPACT_ATOMS: atom_id res chain seq x y z
N MET A 1 -2.33 23.22 9.06
CA MET A 1 -2.75 21.95 9.72
C MET A 1 -1.62 20.95 9.57
N PRO A 2 -1.11 20.35 10.64
CA PRO A 2 -0.12 19.28 10.57
C PRO A 2 -0.65 18.05 9.83
N LEU A 3 0.29 17.20 9.33
CA LEU A 3 -0.09 16.05 8.49
C LEU A 3 -0.92 15.01 9.25
N ASP A 4 -0.59 14.74 10.49
CA ASP A 4 -1.33 13.81 11.37
C ASP A 4 -2.80 14.22 11.55
N GLN A 5 -3.04 15.49 11.86
CA GLN A 5 -4.39 16.04 11.97
C GLN A 5 -5.15 15.98 10.65
N TYR A 6 -4.45 16.32 9.56
CA TYR A 6 -5.07 16.29 8.22
C TYR A 6 -5.55 14.89 7.85
N VAL A 7 -4.69 13.87 7.95
CA VAL A 7 -5.09 12.51 7.57
C VAL A 7 -6.13 11.94 8.53
N GLN A 8 -6.05 12.30 9.81
CA GLN A 8 -7.05 11.89 10.80
C GLN A 8 -8.43 12.43 10.45
N GLU A 9 -8.55 13.74 10.20
CA GLU A 9 -9.85 14.38 9.92
C GLU A 9 -10.40 14.08 8.52
N LYS A 10 -9.52 14.01 7.52
CA LYS A 10 -9.94 13.92 6.11
C LYS A 10 -9.97 12.52 5.55
N ILE A 11 -9.29 11.56 6.21
CA ILE A 11 -9.17 10.19 5.71
C ILE A 11 -9.62 9.18 6.77
N PHE A 12 -8.94 9.11 7.94
CA PHE A 12 -9.16 8.01 8.86
C PHE A 12 -10.54 8.05 9.52
N GLN A 13 -10.95 9.18 10.06
CA GLN A 13 -12.29 9.33 10.65
C GLN A 13 -13.42 9.09 9.63
N PRO A 14 -13.43 9.74 8.45
CA PRO A 14 -14.47 9.48 7.45
C PRO A 14 -14.55 8.02 7.01
N LEU A 15 -13.41 7.33 6.90
CA LEU A 15 -13.34 5.93 6.51
C LEU A 15 -13.44 4.95 7.67
N ASN A 16 -13.57 5.43 8.92
CA ASN A 16 -13.56 4.58 10.11
C ASN A 16 -12.33 3.67 10.20
N MET A 17 -11.15 4.22 9.90
CA MET A 17 -9.84 3.56 10.00
C MET A 17 -9.30 3.76 11.41
N VAL A 18 -9.82 2.99 12.35
CA VAL A 18 -9.58 3.18 13.79
C VAL A 18 -8.23 2.66 14.28
N ASP A 19 -7.57 1.83 13.49
CA ASP A 19 -6.28 1.21 13.80
C ASP A 19 -5.14 1.72 12.90
N THR A 20 -5.31 2.93 12.34
CA THR A 20 -4.29 3.56 11.49
C THR A 20 -3.71 4.78 12.19
N HIS A 21 -2.39 4.76 12.46
CA HIS A 21 -1.73 5.74 13.33
C HIS A 21 -0.32 6.07 12.85
N PHE A 22 0.18 7.26 13.18
CA PHE A 22 1.62 7.56 13.17
C PHE A 22 2.31 7.06 14.44
N GLU A 23 1.60 7.09 15.57
CA GLU A 23 2.02 6.58 16.86
C GLU A 23 0.97 5.59 17.36
N VAL A 24 1.41 4.38 17.67
CA VAL A 24 0.51 3.32 18.19
C VAL A 24 0.08 3.71 19.60
N PRO A 25 -1.24 3.80 19.89
CA PRO A 25 -1.72 4.03 21.24
C PRO A 25 -1.32 2.89 22.18
N ASP A 26 -0.99 3.19 23.43
CA ASP A 26 -0.54 2.21 24.45
C ASP A 26 -1.47 1.00 24.55
N GLU A 27 -2.78 1.23 24.50
CA GLU A 27 -3.79 0.17 24.58
C GLU A 27 -3.79 -0.78 23.36
N LYS A 28 -3.06 -0.42 22.29
CA LYS A 28 -2.91 -1.22 21.05
C LYS A 28 -1.53 -1.86 20.89
N ASP A 29 -0.60 -1.58 21.78
CA ASP A 29 0.78 -2.09 21.71
C ASP A 29 0.85 -3.61 21.60
N ALA A 30 -0.01 -4.32 22.29
CA ALA A 30 -0.07 -5.78 22.25
C ALA A 30 -0.42 -6.36 20.85
N ARG A 31 -0.98 -5.55 19.95
CA ARG A 31 -1.32 -5.91 18.58
C ARG A 31 -0.26 -5.48 17.58
N PHE A 32 0.69 -4.64 17.99
CA PHE A 32 1.75 -4.17 17.10
C PHE A 32 2.78 -5.27 16.87
N VAL A 33 2.98 -5.63 15.62
CA VAL A 33 3.81 -6.80 15.25
C VAL A 33 5.29 -6.44 15.11
N THR A 34 6.14 -7.41 15.42
CA THR A 34 7.60 -7.30 15.23
C THR A 34 7.94 -7.29 13.74
N ASN A 35 8.84 -6.39 13.34
CA ASN A 35 9.46 -6.44 12.03
C ASN A 35 10.77 -7.24 12.08
N TYR A 36 11.00 -8.06 11.07
CA TYR A 36 12.14 -8.97 10.98
C TYR A 36 13.07 -8.62 9.83
N THR A 37 14.29 -9.10 9.92
CA THR A 37 15.25 -9.15 8.81
C THR A 37 15.91 -10.53 8.75
N THR A 38 16.63 -10.81 7.66
CA THR A 38 17.38 -12.05 7.51
C THR A 38 18.87 -11.78 7.65
N LYS A 39 19.54 -12.53 8.53
CA LYS A 39 21.01 -12.59 8.65
C LYS A 39 21.44 -14.04 8.65
N GLU A 40 22.42 -14.39 7.82
CA GLU A 40 22.93 -15.78 7.70
C GLU A 40 21.80 -16.81 7.60
N GLU A 41 20.83 -16.55 6.72
CA GLU A 41 19.63 -17.37 6.47
C GLU A 41 18.67 -17.54 7.67
N LYS A 42 18.90 -16.83 8.77
CA LYS A 42 18.03 -16.83 9.95
C LYS A 42 17.24 -15.55 10.07
N MET A 43 15.98 -15.68 10.45
CA MET A 43 15.17 -14.51 10.81
C MET A 43 15.62 -13.94 12.15
N VAL A 44 15.94 -12.66 12.18
CA VAL A 44 16.27 -11.90 13.38
C VAL A 44 15.37 -10.67 13.50
N VAL A 45 15.15 -10.24 14.72
CA VAL A 45 14.35 -9.05 15.00
C VAL A 45 15.05 -7.82 14.46
N LEU A 46 14.35 -7.05 13.63
CA LEU A 46 14.80 -5.75 13.11
C LEU A 46 14.20 -4.61 13.96
N ASP A 47 12.90 -4.65 14.24
CA ASP A 47 12.20 -3.67 15.06
C ASP A 47 11.17 -4.38 15.95
N HIS A 48 11.35 -4.28 17.26
CA HIS A 48 10.47 -4.89 18.25
C HIS A 48 9.53 -3.82 18.83
N PRO A 49 8.24 -4.11 19.06
CA PRO A 49 7.26 -3.16 19.60
C PRO A 49 7.77 -2.34 20.77
N SER A 50 8.37 -2.97 21.76
CA SER A 50 8.87 -2.30 22.98
C SER A 50 9.98 -1.25 22.77
N LYS A 51 10.58 -1.20 21.58
CA LYS A 51 11.67 -0.28 21.22
C LYS A 51 11.41 0.47 19.91
N SER A 52 10.27 0.20 19.29
CA SER A 52 9.90 0.79 18.01
C SER A 52 9.72 2.29 18.11
N ARG A 53 10.05 2.98 17.01
CA ARG A 53 9.75 4.40 16.86
C ARG A 53 8.24 4.67 16.77
N TYR A 54 7.46 3.68 16.40
CA TYR A 54 6.00 3.79 16.25
C TYR A 54 5.24 3.67 17.58
N THR A 55 5.92 3.28 18.68
CA THR A 55 5.40 3.22 20.04
C THR A 55 6.01 4.31 20.93
N LYS A 56 6.48 5.40 20.33
CA LYS A 56 7.06 6.56 21.01
C LYS A 56 6.52 7.83 20.38
N GLU A 57 6.65 8.94 21.11
CA GLU A 57 6.26 10.25 20.62
C GLU A 57 6.88 10.53 19.23
N VAL A 58 6.02 10.77 18.24
CA VAL A 58 6.40 11.04 16.87
C VAL A 58 6.55 12.53 16.64
N THR A 59 7.79 12.97 16.39
CA THR A 59 8.11 14.39 16.16
C THR A 59 8.10 14.78 14.68
N MET A 60 8.12 13.79 13.76
CA MET A 60 8.11 14.03 12.32
C MET A 60 7.14 13.06 11.63
N PHE A 61 6.07 13.59 11.06
CA PHE A 61 5.06 12.82 10.33
C PHE A 61 5.49 12.62 8.87
N SER A 62 5.89 11.39 8.52
CA SER A 62 6.33 11.06 7.17
C SER A 62 5.18 10.53 6.31
N GLY A 63 4.89 11.19 5.20
CA GLY A 63 3.92 10.71 4.21
C GLY A 63 4.37 9.48 3.41
N GLY A 64 5.67 9.16 3.41
CA GLY A 64 6.23 8.06 2.64
C GLY A 64 6.40 6.74 3.40
N GLY A 65 6.23 6.73 4.75
CA GLY A 65 6.50 5.52 5.53
C GLY A 65 6.31 5.70 7.03
N GLY A 66 5.45 6.60 7.45
CA GLY A 66 5.23 6.94 8.87
C GLY A 66 4.03 6.26 9.51
N LEU A 67 3.19 5.56 8.76
CA LEU A 67 1.96 4.98 9.26
C LEU A 67 2.10 3.50 9.58
N VAL A 68 1.41 3.09 10.63
CA VAL A 68 1.03 1.70 10.92
C VAL A 68 -0.46 1.54 10.67
N SER A 69 -0.90 0.34 10.27
CA SER A 69 -2.29 0.08 9.96
C SER A 69 -2.61 -1.40 10.09
N THR A 70 -3.87 -1.76 9.88
CA THR A 70 -4.34 -3.14 9.77
C THR A 70 -4.84 -3.44 8.37
N THR A 71 -4.94 -4.72 8.01
CA THR A 71 -5.56 -5.16 6.75
C THR A 71 -7.00 -4.64 6.64
N HIS A 72 -7.75 -4.65 7.74
CA HIS A 72 -9.14 -4.17 7.76
C HIS A 72 -9.24 -2.68 7.43
N ASP A 73 -8.46 -1.83 8.10
CA ASP A 73 -8.48 -0.38 7.85
C ASP A 73 -8.01 -0.05 6.43
N TYR A 74 -6.94 -0.73 5.99
CA TYR A 74 -6.43 -0.51 4.65
C TYR A 74 -7.39 -1.00 3.55
N LEU A 75 -8.18 -2.05 3.83
CA LEU A 75 -9.27 -2.47 2.95
C LEU A 75 -10.34 -1.38 2.80
N ARG A 76 -10.68 -0.67 3.88
CA ARG A 76 -11.64 0.45 3.80
C ARG A 76 -11.13 1.57 2.88
N PHE A 77 -9.84 1.90 2.97
CA PHE A 77 -9.21 2.83 2.05
C PHE A 77 -9.25 2.33 0.59
N CYS A 78 -8.90 1.08 0.35
CA CYS A 78 -8.95 0.48 -0.99
C CYS A 78 -10.39 0.41 -1.54
N ARG A 79 -11.38 0.11 -0.70
CA ARG A 79 -12.80 0.13 -1.09
C ARG A 79 -13.24 1.53 -1.51
N MET A 80 -12.88 2.57 -0.74
CA MET A 80 -13.15 3.95 -1.11
C MET A 80 -12.58 4.30 -2.49
N LEU A 81 -11.37 3.82 -2.80
CA LEU A 81 -10.75 4.02 -4.12
C LEU A 81 -11.50 3.25 -5.23
N LEU A 82 -11.82 1.98 -5.00
CA LEU A 82 -12.55 1.14 -5.96
C LEU A 82 -13.95 1.68 -6.26
N ASP A 83 -14.64 2.18 -5.22
CA ASP A 83 -15.97 2.75 -5.31
C ASP A 83 -15.97 4.23 -5.80
N GLY A 84 -14.90 4.63 -6.51
CA GLY A 84 -14.81 5.94 -7.18
C GLY A 84 -14.75 7.13 -6.23
N GLY A 85 -14.07 6.96 -5.09
CA GLY A 85 -13.78 8.02 -4.11
C GLY A 85 -14.80 8.17 -2.99
N GLN A 86 -15.62 7.16 -2.74
CA GLN A 86 -16.62 7.16 -1.66
C GLN A 86 -16.69 5.81 -0.93
N LEU A 87 -17.09 5.84 0.33
CA LEU A 87 -17.38 4.66 1.14
C LEU A 87 -18.44 5.01 2.20
N ASP A 88 -19.39 4.10 2.45
CA ASP A 88 -20.44 4.25 3.48
C ASP A 88 -21.17 5.62 3.41
N GLY A 89 -21.46 6.09 2.19
CA GLY A 89 -22.13 7.39 1.94
C GLY A 89 -21.24 8.62 2.10
N LYS A 90 -19.95 8.46 2.48
CA LYS A 90 -18.99 9.56 2.61
C LYS A 90 -18.10 9.64 1.37
N ARG A 91 -18.10 10.78 0.71
CA ARG A 91 -17.24 11.05 -0.45
C ARG A 91 -16.00 11.82 -0.03
N LEU A 92 -14.83 11.22 -0.27
CA LEU A 92 -13.53 11.85 -0.04
C LEU A 92 -12.98 12.49 -1.31
N LEU A 93 -13.15 11.81 -2.44
CA LEU A 93 -12.61 12.23 -3.74
C LEU A 93 -13.70 12.13 -4.81
N SER A 94 -13.55 12.90 -5.88
CA SER A 94 -14.37 12.69 -7.07
C SER A 94 -13.88 11.48 -7.87
N ARG A 95 -14.77 10.85 -8.64
CA ARG A 95 -14.39 9.79 -9.57
C ARG A 95 -13.29 10.24 -10.54
N LYS A 96 -13.39 11.49 -11.02
CA LYS A 96 -12.38 12.06 -11.93
C LYS A 96 -11.03 12.28 -11.26
N THR A 97 -11.00 12.54 -9.95
CA THR A 97 -9.75 12.59 -9.19
C THR A 97 -9.11 11.20 -9.11
N ILE A 98 -9.90 10.15 -8.85
CA ILE A 98 -9.37 8.76 -8.85
C ILE A 98 -8.81 8.40 -10.23
N GLU A 99 -9.54 8.68 -11.30
CA GLU A 99 -9.07 8.45 -12.68
C GLU A 99 -7.73 9.17 -12.93
N LEU A 100 -7.61 10.44 -12.52
CA LEU A 100 -6.36 11.18 -12.63
C LEU A 100 -5.24 10.52 -11.80
N MET A 101 -5.51 10.15 -10.55
CA MET A 101 -4.51 9.53 -9.67
C MET A 101 -4.00 8.19 -10.19
N THR A 102 -4.82 7.45 -10.93
CA THR A 102 -4.51 6.13 -11.48
C THR A 102 -4.12 6.15 -12.96
N THR A 103 -3.88 7.32 -13.52
CA THR A 103 -3.29 7.49 -14.86
C THR A 103 -1.77 7.46 -14.77
N ASP A 104 -1.10 6.89 -15.77
CA ASP A 104 0.37 6.91 -15.86
C ASP A 104 0.88 8.30 -16.23
N HIS A 105 1.48 9.00 -15.28
CA HIS A 105 2.10 10.32 -15.48
C HIS A 105 3.59 10.25 -15.82
N CYS A 106 4.18 9.04 -15.85
CA CYS A 106 5.61 8.84 -16.05
C CYS A 106 5.97 8.26 -17.43
N LYS A 107 5.01 8.13 -18.34
CA LYS A 107 5.15 7.47 -19.63
C LYS A 107 6.36 7.97 -20.43
N ASP A 108 6.62 9.28 -20.41
CA ASP A 108 7.70 9.91 -21.17
C ASP A 108 8.99 10.13 -20.35
N ILE A 109 8.92 9.90 -19.02
CA ILE A 109 10.06 10.11 -18.10
C ILE A 109 10.88 8.84 -17.94
N SER A 110 10.29 7.67 -18.16
CA SER A 110 10.90 6.36 -17.92
C SER A 110 12.15 6.07 -18.76
N HIS A 111 12.39 6.84 -19.81
CA HIS A 111 13.49 6.63 -20.74
C HIS A 111 14.64 7.63 -20.55
N ALA A 112 14.53 8.58 -19.62
CA ALA A 112 15.46 9.69 -19.48
C ALA A 112 16.67 9.41 -18.57
N GLY A 113 16.86 8.18 -18.09
CA GLY A 113 18.08 7.80 -17.32
C GLY A 113 18.29 8.55 -16.00
N GLY A 114 17.24 9.15 -15.42
CA GLY A 114 17.30 9.86 -14.14
C GLY A 114 17.26 8.92 -12.92
N PRO A 115 17.51 9.43 -11.71
CA PRO A 115 17.54 8.67 -10.46
C PRO A 115 16.14 8.23 -9.98
N ILE A 116 15.11 8.34 -10.79
CA ILE A 116 13.76 7.93 -10.46
C ILE A 116 13.70 6.40 -10.52
N VAL A 117 13.39 5.79 -9.40
CA VAL A 117 13.07 4.35 -9.33
C VAL A 117 11.74 4.15 -10.05
N LEU A 118 11.83 3.73 -11.30
CA LEU A 118 10.63 3.46 -12.11
C LEU A 118 9.97 2.16 -11.64
N PRO A 119 8.65 2.08 -11.77
CA PRO A 119 7.93 0.83 -11.62
C PRO A 119 8.50 -0.24 -12.58
N ALA A 120 8.27 -1.50 -12.25
CA ALA A 120 8.67 -2.64 -13.08
C ALA A 120 8.12 -2.51 -14.52
N ARG A 121 8.70 -3.25 -15.47
CA ARG A 121 8.22 -3.28 -16.86
C ARG A 121 6.71 -3.49 -16.91
N GLY A 122 6.02 -2.78 -17.80
CA GLY A 122 4.57 -2.85 -17.96
C GLY A 122 3.77 -2.12 -16.88
N THR A 123 4.47 -1.36 -16.02
CA THR A 123 3.85 -0.54 -14.98
C THR A 123 4.27 0.92 -15.14
N GLY A 124 3.32 1.83 -15.11
CA GLY A 124 3.51 3.27 -14.99
C GLY A 124 3.35 3.75 -13.56
N PHE A 125 3.37 5.06 -13.35
CA PHE A 125 3.17 5.66 -12.04
C PHE A 125 2.20 6.83 -12.09
N GLY A 126 1.18 6.75 -11.24
CA GLY A 126 0.17 7.79 -11.06
C GLY A 126 0.52 8.73 -9.90
N LEU A 127 -0.50 9.28 -9.25
CA LEU A 127 -0.30 10.10 -8.06
C LEU A 127 -0.34 9.21 -6.80
N GLY A 128 0.79 8.56 -6.51
CA GLY A 128 0.97 7.68 -5.36
C GLY A 128 0.74 6.19 -5.62
N PHE A 129 0.47 5.78 -6.86
CA PHE A 129 0.23 4.38 -7.23
C PHE A 129 1.08 3.95 -8.43
N GLY A 130 1.61 2.73 -8.38
CA GLY A 130 2.02 2.02 -9.57
C GLY A 130 0.78 1.51 -10.31
N VAL A 131 0.71 1.73 -11.63
CA VAL A 131 -0.44 1.40 -12.48
C VAL A 131 -0.01 0.42 -13.56
N THR A 132 -0.71 -0.69 -13.73
CA THR A 132 -0.45 -1.64 -14.82
C THR A 132 -0.85 -1.01 -16.15
N THR A 133 0.12 -0.80 -17.04
CA THR A 133 -0.08 -0.18 -18.35
C THR A 133 -0.02 -1.19 -19.50
N LYS A 134 0.77 -2.27 -19.34
CA LYS A 134 0.93 -3.30 -20.35
C LYS A 134 1.18 -4.66 -19.70
N LEU A 135 0.14 -5.48 -19.65
CA LEU A 135 0.15 -6.74 -18.93
C LEU A 135 1.26 -7.72 -19.41
N ALA A 136 1.45 -7.85 -20.71
CA ALA A 136 2.46 -8.75 -21.26
C ALA A 136 3.90 -8.44 -20.77
N ASP A 137 4.19 -7.19 -20.47
CA ASP A 137 5.52 -6.77 -20.01
C ASP A 137 5.72 -6.99 -18.50
N THR A 138 4.63 -7.12 -17.71
CA THR A 138 4.70 -7.41 -16.27
C THR A 138 5.09 -8.86 -15.99
N GLN A 139 4.82 -9.78 -16.91
CA GLN A 139 4.95 -11.23 -16.73
C GLN A 139 4.12 -11.77 -15.54
N MET A 140 3.08 -11.06 -15.15
CA MET A 140 2.21 -11.39 -14.02
C MET A 140 0.76 -11.44 -14.46
N THR A 141 -0.05 -12.23 -13.77
CA THR A 141 -1.52 -12.18 -13.89
C THR A 141 -2.06 -10.85 -13.40
N GLY A 142 -3.15 -10.36 -13.97
CA GLY A 142 -3.77 -9.10 -13.58
C GLY A 142 -4.49 -8.41 -14.73
N SER A 143 -4.88 -7.16 -14.54
CA SER A 143 -5.54 -6.35 -15.54
C SER A 143 -4.79 -5.06 -15.82
N VAL A 144 -4.85 -4.58 -17.06
CA VAL A 144 -4.45 -3.20 -17.39
C VAL A 144 -5.37 -2.25 -16.65
N GLY A 145 -4.80 -1.23 -16.00
CA GLY A 145 -5.53 -0.30 -15.15
C GLY A 145 -5.56 -0.70 -13.65
N ALA A 146 -5.14 -1.93 -13.29
CA ALA A 146 -4.95 -2.29 -11.89
C ALA A 146 -3.84 -1.44 -11.26
N TYR A 147 -4.05 -0.94 -10.05
CA TYR A 147 -3.13 -0.03 -9.38
C TYR A 147 -2.91 -0.39 -7.91
N GLY A 148 -1.82 0.08 -7.34
CA GLY A 148 -1.46 -0.17 -5.95
C GLY A 148 -0.04 0.24 -5.63
N TRP A 149 0.44 -0.13 -4.46
CA TRP A 149 1.82 0.12 -4.04
C TRP A 149 2.28 -0.91 -3.02
N GLY A 150 3.54 -0.80 -2.61
CA GLY A 150 4.12 -1.70 -1.63
C GLY A 150 5.08 -1.00 -0.68
N GLY A 151 5.20 -1.50 0.55
CA GLY A 151 6.12 -1.03 1.58
C GLY A 151 7.43 -1.82 1.61
N ALA A 152 8.45 -1.25 2.25
CA ALA A 152 9.79 -1.84 2.35
C ALA A 152 9.80 -3.15 3.16
N ALA A 153 8.89 -3.30 4.12
CA ALA A 153 8.74 -4.51 4.93
C ALA A 153 7.86 -5.60 4.27
N GLY A 154 7.56 -5.46 2.97
CA GLY A 154 6.82 -6.46 2.20
C GLY A 154 5.31 -6.28 2.19
N THR A 155 4.78 -5.26 2.85
CA THR A 155 3.37 -4.90 2.71
C THR A 155 3.04 -4.58 1.25
N TYR A 156 1.85 -4.94 0.80
CA TYR A 156 1.45 -4.77 -0.58
C TYR A 156 -0.08 -4.69 -0.69
N PHE A 157 -0.57 -3.84 -1.58
CA PHE A 157 -1.97 -3.84 -1.95
C PHE A 157 -2.14 -3.59 -3.44
N ARG A 158 -3.24 -4.10 -3.98
CA ARG A 158 -3.70 -3.79 -5.34
C ARG A 158 -5.21 -3.62 -5.33
N VAL A 159 -5.65 -2.73 -6.19
CA VAL A 159 -7.04 -2.53 -6.59
C VAL A 159 -7.11 -2.80 -8.08
N ASP A 160 -7.93 -3.73 -8.48
CA ASP A 160 -8.22 -4.04 -9.87
C ASP A 160 -9.68 -3.69 -10.18
N PRO A 161 -9.92 -2.50 -10.78
CA PRO A 161 -11.28 -2.08 -11.09
C PRO A 161 -12.00 -2.94 -12.13
N LYS A 162 -11.24 -3.63 -12.99
CA LYS A 162 -11.82 -4.47 -14.04
C LYS A 162 -12.43 -5.75 -13.48
N GLU A 163 -11.77 -6.33 -12.48
CA GLU A 163 -12.21 -7.54 -11.80
C GLU A 163 -12.97 -7.23 -10.49
N GLU A 164 -13.20 -5.93 -10.17
CA GLU A 164 -13.78 -5.47 -8.90
C GLU A 164 -13.07 -6.06 -7.67
N LEU A 165 -11.75 -6.27 -7.80
CA LEU A 165 -10.93 -7.03 -6.87
C LEU A 165 -9.99 -6.13 -6.07
N ILE A 166 -9.90 -6.41 -4.77
CA ILE A 166 -8.88 -5.85 -3.88
C ILE A 166 -8.13 -7.02 -3.23
N TYR A 167 -6.80 -6.92 -3.21
CA TYR A 167 -6.00 -7.83 -2.41
C TYR A 167 -4.91 -7.09 -1.64
N ILE A 168 -4.67 -7.54 -0.39
CA ILE A 168 -3.78 -6.90 0.57
C ILE A 168 -2.92 -7.97 1.23
N LEU A 169 -1.61 -7.75 1.24
CA LEU A 169 -0.63 -8.60 1.92
C LEU A 169 0.08 -7.76 2.99
N MET A 170 -0.02 -8.18 4.25
CA MET A 170 0.63 -7.52 5.38
C MET A 170 1.68 -8.45 6.00
N ILE A 171 2.91 -8.40 5.49
CA ILE A 171 4.07 -9.07 6.07
C ILE A 171 5.04 -8.04 6.64
N GLN A 172 5.90 -8.48 7.58
CA GLN A 172 6.88 -7.64 8.25
C GLN A 172 8.27 -8.27 8.17
N LEU A 173 8.87 -8.19 6.98
CA LEU A 173 10.23 -8.68 6.70
C LEU A 173 10.98 -7.69 5.79
N MET A 174 12.16 -7.25 6.18
CA MET A 174 12.96 -6.29 5.42
C MET A 174 14.43 -6.74 5.31
N PRO A 175 14.96 -7.02 4.12
CA PRO A 175 14.28 -7.05 2.81
C PRO A 175 13.41 -8.31 2.62
N TYR A 176 12.35 -8.20 1.84
CA TYR A 176 11.41 -9.30 1.57
C TYR A 176 11.56 -9.94 0.17
N ASN A 177 12.32 -9.32 -0.73
CA ASN A 177 12.34 -9.62 -2.16
C ASN A 177 12.72 -11.09 -2.47
N HIS A 178 13.57 -11.70 -1.64
CA HIS A 178 14.00 -13.09 -1.82
C HIS A 178 12.86 -14.11 -1.67
N LEU A 179 11.75 -13.74 -1.05
CA LEU A 179 10.59 -14.64 -0.86
C LEU A 179 9.67 -14.68 -2.08
N GLN A 180 9.71 -13.67 -2.96
CA GLN A 180 8.73 -13.47 -4.04
C GLN A 180 7.28 -13.57 -3.54
N ALA A 181 7.03 -13.11 -2.30
CA ALA A 181 5.75 -13.30 -1.63
C ALA A 181 4.62 -12.53 -2.33
N ARG A 182 4.91 -11.35 -2.85
CA ARG A 182 3.94 -10.52 -3.58
C ARG A 182 3.52 -11.17 -4.88
N GLU A 183 4.48 -11.64 -5.66
CA GLU A 183 4.30 -12.29 -6.96
C GLU A 183 3.49 -13.58 -6.81
N LYS A 184 3.87 -14.42 -5.86
CA LYS A 184 3.15 -15.65 -5.54
C LYS A 184 1.72 -15.37 -5.08
N PHE A 185 1.55 -14.42 -4.17
CA PHE A 185 0.23 -14.04 -3.66
C PHE A 185 -0.67 -13.50 -4.78
N GLN A 186 -0.17 -12.59 -5.61
CA GLN A 186 -0.90 -12.08 -6.77
C GLN A 186 -1.33 -13.22 -7.71
N THR A 187 -0.41 -14.13 -8.04
CA THR A 187 -0.73 -15.27 -8.91
C THR A 187 -1.85 -16.13 -8.31
N MET A 188 -1.77 -16.47 -7.02
CA MET A 188 -2.79 -17.28 -6.35
C MET A 188 -4.15 -16.58 -6.30
N VAL A 189 -4.17 -15.27 -6.07
CA VAL A 189 -5.41 -14.47 -6.06
C VAL A 189 -6.12 -14.53 -7.41
N TYR A 190 -5.41 -14.29 -8.51
CA TYR A 190 -6.01 -14.34 -9.84
C TYR A 190 -6.37 -15.76 -10.30
N GLN A 191 -5.66 -16.77 -9.82
CA GLN A 191 -6.03 -18.19 -10.07
C GLN A 191 -7.32 -18.60 -9.37
N ALA A 192 -7.76 -17.87 -8.35
CA ALA A 192 -9.01 -18.14 -7.64
C ALA A 192 -10.25 -17.52 -8.32
N ILE A 193 -10.08 -16.70 -9.35
CA ILE A 193 -11.19 -16.16 -10.14
C ILE A 193 -11.71 -17.29 -11.03
N ILE A 194 -12.99 -17.59 -10.88
CA ILE A 194 -13.71 -18.59 -11.68
C ILE A 194 -14.88 -17.86 -12.35
N ASP A 195 -14.86 -17.79 -13.66
CA ASP A 195 -15.92 -17.19 -14.48
C ASP A 195 -17.14 -18.10 -14.59
#